data_7dc2e179f21b07016a61611e99c33faa
#
_entry.id   7dc2e179f21b07016a61611e99c33faa
#
_cell.length_a   1.000
_cell.length_b   1.000
_cell.length_c   1.000
_cell.angle_alpha   90.00
_cell.angle_beta   90.00
_cell.angle_gamma   90.00
#
_symmetry.space_group_name_H-M   'P 1'
#
loop_
_entity.id
_entity.type
_entity.pdbx_description
1 polymer ?
#
loop_
_entity_poly.entity_id
_entity_poly.type
_entity_poly.pdbx_seq_one_letter_code
_entity_poly.pdbx_strand_id
1 'polypeptide(L)' 'MRDPKRIEEVITQLREFWYQNPDLRLGQILTILSKKTDVFYLEDDELIKRLKEANSTF' A
#
# COMPACT_ATOMS: atom_id res chain seq x y z
N MET A 1 -15.13 -4.15 14.74
CA MET A 1 -14.20 -5.16 14.21
C MET A 1 -13.94 -4.89 12.73
N ARG A 2 -12.70 -4.95 12.31
CA ARG A 2 -12.35 -4.69 10.90
C ARG A 2 -12.69 -5.88 10.02
N ASP A 3 -13.16 -5.60 8.82
CA ASP A 3 -13.50 -6.65 7.85
C ASP A 3 -12.20 -7.28 7.34
N PRO A 4 -12.01 -8.60 7.50
CA PRO A 4 -10.82 -9.27 7.00
C PRO A 4 -10.68 -9.27 5.48
N LYS A 5 -11.74 -8.95 4.74
CA LYS A 5 -11.66 -8.84 3.28
C LYS A 5 -10.69 -7.76 2.82
N ARG A 6 -10.43 -6.76 3.67
CA ARG A 6 -9.46 -5.71 3.34
C ARG A 6 -8.06 -6.27 3.13
N ILE A 7 -7.75 -7.40 3.77
CA ILE A 7 -6.43 -8.03 3.66
C ILE A 7 -6.17 -8.42 2.21
N GLU A 8 -7.13 -9.05 1.55
CA GLU A 8 -6.98 -9.45 0.16
C GLU A 8 -6.79 -8.24 -0.75
N GLU A 9 -7.53 -7.18 -0.49
CA GLU A 9 -7.41 -5.96 -1.30
C GLU A 9 -6.04 -5.31 -1.12
N VAL A 10 -5.55 -5.24 0.12
CA VAL A 10 -4.21 -4.69 0.39
C VAL A 10 -3.16 -5.51 -0.34
N ILE A 11 -3.23 -6.83 -0.23
CA ILE A 11 -2.24 -7.72 -0.83
C ILE A 11 -2.26 -7.58 -2.35
N THR A 12 -3.43 -7.54 -2.96
CA THR A 12 -3.57 -7.41 -4.41
C THR A 12 -2.95 -6.11 -4.91
N GLN A 13 -3.30 -4.99 -4.28
CA GLN A 13 -2.79 -3.69 -4.68
C GLN A 13 -1.30 -3.55 -4.41
N LEU A 14 -0.83 -4.08 -3.28
CA LEU A 14 0.58 -4.07 -2.94
C LEU A 14 1.39 -4.88 -3.94
N ARG A 15 0.89 -6.04 -4.32
CA ARG A 15 1.56 -6.90 -5.31
C ARG A 15 1.73 -6.15 -6.63
N GLU A 16 0.68 -5.52 -7.12
CA GLU A 16 0.74 -4.78 -8.37
C GLU A 16 1.77 -3.65 -8.31
N PHE A 17 1.76 -2.88 -7.24
CA PHE A 17 2.70 -1.79 -7.06
C PHE A 17 4.14 -2.31 -6.98
N TRP A 18 4.34 -3.39 -6.26
CA TRP A 18 5.68 -3.95 -6.05
C TRP A 18 6.25 -4.52 -7.35
N TYR A 19 5.44 -5.18 -8.14
CA TYR A 19 5.89 -5.68 -9.45
C TYR A 19 6.31 -4.56 -10.40
N GLN A 20 5.68 -3.41 -10.28
CA GLN A 20 6.07 -2.24 -11.07
C GLN A 20 7.35 -1.59 -10.55
N ASN A 21 7.70 -1.85 -9.31
CA ASN A 21 8.87 -1.28 -8.64
C ASN A 21 9.65 -2.37 -7.91
N PRO A 22 10.19 -3.35 -8.66
CA PRO A 22 10.74 -4.56 -8.03
C PRO A 22 12.03 -4.33 -7.24
N ASP A 23 12.71 -3.21 -7.46
CA ASP A 23 13.93 -2.91 -6.72
C ASP A 23 13.67 -2.31 -5.34
N LEU A 24 12.43 -1.94 -5.05
CA LEU A 24 12.08 -1.42 -3.75
C LEU A 24 11.90 -2.53 -2.74
N ARG A 25 12.35 -2.29 -1.52
CA ARG A 25 12.08 -3.19 -0.40
C ARG A 25 10.71 -2.87 0.18
N LEU A 26 10.08 -3.85 0.80
CA LEU A 26 8.74 -3.66 1.38
C LEU A 26 8.71 -2.47 2.34
N GLY A 27 9.70 -2.36 3.21
CA GLY A 27 9.76 -1.24 4.15
C GLY A 27 9.82 0.11 3.45
N GLN A 28 10.54 0.18 2.32
CA GLN A 28 10.63 1.40 1.52
C GLN A 28 9.28 1.75 0.90
N ILE A 29 8.56 0.75 0.39
CA ILE A 29 7.23 0.94 -0.18
C ILE A 29 6.29 1.51 0.87
N LEU A 30 6.27 0.91 2.05
CA LEU A 30 5.38 1.37 3.12
C LEU A 30 5.73 2.78 3.57
N THR A 31 7.01 3.09 3.64
CA THR A 31 7.46 4.43 4.01
C THR A 31 7.03 5.47 2.99
N ILE A 32 7.19 5.15 1.71
CA ILE A 32 6.78 6.05 0.63
C ILE A 32 5.28 6.29 0.69
N LEU A 33 4.49 5.25 0.89
CA LEU A 33 3.04 5.35 0.91
C LEU A 33 2.51 6.03 2.17
N SER A 34 3.24 5.94 3.27
CA SER A 34 2.83 6.60 4.51
C SER A 34 3.08 8.11 4.46
N LYS A 35 3.93 8.54 3.54
CA LYS A 35 4.29 9.96 3.38
C LYS A 35 4.84 10.51 4.69
N LYS A 36 4.20 11.53 5.27
CA LYS A 36 4.65 12.15 6.52
C LYS A 36 4.11 11.46 7.76
N THR A 37 3.24 10.47 7.59
CA THR A 37 2.64 9.75 8.69
C THR A 37 3.52 8.56 9.07
N ASP A 38 3.62 8.28 10.38
CA ASP A 38 4.28 7.07 10.84
C ASP A 38 3.54 5.86 10.30
N VAL A 39 4.28 4.90 9.75
CA VAL A 39 3.71 3.67 9.19
C VAL A 39 2.80 2.97 10.20
N PHE A 40 3.16 3.02 11.48
CA PHE A 40 2.38 2.40 12.54
C PHE A 40 0.93 2.92 12.57
N TYR A 41 0.73 4.19 12.22
CA TYR A 41 -0.60 4.82 12.26
C TYR A 41 -1.30 4.85 10.91
N LEU A 42 -0.71 4.26 9.88
CA LEU A 42 -1.32 4.24 8.55
C LEU A 42 -2.45 3.21 8.53
N GLU A 43 -3.67 3.70 8.36
CA GLU A 43 -4.86 2.84 8.29
C GLU A 43 -4.90 2.09 6.95
N ASP A 44 -5.45 0.88 6.97
CA ASP A 44 -5.48 0.02 5.79
C ASP A 44 -6.28 0.63 4.64
N ASP A 45 -7.40 1.29 4.94
CA ASP A 45 -8.21 1.92 3.91
C ASP A 45 -7.47 3.06 3.23
N GLU A 46 -6.71 3.83 3.99
CA GLU A 46 -5.88 4.89 3.42
C GLU A 46 -4.73 4.30 2.59
N LEU A 47 -4.13 3.21 3.06
CA LEU A 47 -3.08 2.51 2.33
C LEU A 47 -3.61 2.00 0.99
N ILE A 48 -4.78 1.39 1.00
CA ILE A 48 -5.42 0.89 -0.22
C ILE A 48 -5.64 2.04 -1.21
N LYS A 49 -6.15 3.15 -0.72
CA LYS A 49 -6.40 4.33 -1.55
C LYS A 49 -5.11 4.82 -2.20
N ARG A 50 -4.04 4.93 -1.44
CA ARG A 50 -2.75 5.40 -1.95
C ARG A 50 -2.15 4.43 -2.95
N LEU A 51 -2.30 3.13 -2.71
CA LEU A 51 -1.85 2.10 -3.65
C LEU A 51 -2.62 2.16 -4.96
N LYS A 52 -3.93 2.32 -4.89
CA LYS A 52 -4.76 2.43 -6.09
C LYS A 52 -4.38 3.66 -6.90
N GLU A 53 -4.14 4.77 -6.25
CA GLU A 53 -3.72 5.99 -6.94
C GLU A 53 -2.37 5.80 -7.62
N ALA A 54 -1.42 5.17 -6.94
CA ALA A 54 -0.11 4.90 -7.49
C ALA A 54 -0.19 3.94 -8.67
N ASN A 55 -1.01 2.90 -8.57
CA ASN A 55 -1.17 1.90 -9.62
C ASN A 55 -1.88 2.46 -10.84
N SER A 56 -2.71 3.47 -10.68
CA SER A 56 -3.46 4.07 -11.78
C SER A 56 -2.69 5.14 -12.54
N THR A 57 -1.47 5.48 -12.12
CA THR A 57 -0.65 6.49 -12.79
C THR A 57 0.07 5.96 -14.03
N PHE A 58 -0.09 4.70 -14.33
CA PHE A 58 0.59 4.06 -15.47
C PHE A 58 -0.33 3.75 -16.61
#